data_36b041bfc1391b6d8b4e22a7cc1bb4f6
#
_entry.id   36b041bfc1391b6d8b4e22a7cc1bb4f6
#
_cell.length_a   1.000
_cell.length_b   1.000
_cell.length_c   1.000
_cell.angle_alpha   90.00
_cell.angle_beta   90.00
_cell.angle_gamma   90.00
#
_symmetry.space_group_name_H-M   'P 1'
#
loop_
_entity.id
_entity.type
_entity.pdbx_description
1 polymer ?
#
loop_
_entity_poly.entity_id
_entity_poly.type
_entity_poly.pdbx_seq_one_letter_code
_entity_poly.pdbx_strand_id
1 'polypeptide(L)'
;MKLNIIILLFCVAASHIAYAKQCQIERLTSSQLNLSSSYLSQAATSFSVACDSNYAIKFNSRNLTNATGSSYLVNEKNYKLRTQMNISGASASRWNSPIAQPATEQNKFVVLVQLMERPTALTPAGVYKDSLYINLMF
;
A
#
# COMPACT_ATOMS: atom_id res chain seq x y z
N MET A 1 -61.83 -40.62 -24.49
CA MET A 1 -60.61 -39.92 -24.93
C MET A 1 -60.18 -38.98 -23.83
N LYS A 2 -59.12 -39.34 -23.06
CA LYS A 2 -58.63 -38.50 -21.96
C LYS A 2 -57.36 -37.83 -22.45
N LEU A 3 -57.40 -36.48 -22.51
CA LEU A 3 -56.28 -35.65 -22.92
C LEU A 3 -55.44 -35.31 -21.66
N ASN A 4 -54.27 -35.94 -21.50
CA ASN A 4 -53.33 -35.59 -20.44
C ASN A 4 -52.44 -34.46 -20.95
N ILE A 5 -52.63 -33.26 -20.41
CA ILE A 5 -51.74 -32.13 -20.62
C ILE A 5 -50.67 -32.20 -19.55
N ILE A 6 -49.43 -32.55 -19.93
CA ILE A 6 -48.25 -32.45 -19.08
C ILE A 6 -47.69 -31.04 -19.24
N ILE A 7 -47.87 -30.19 -18.23
CA ILE A 7 -47.22 -28.87 -18.16
C ILE A 7 -45.84 -29.09 -17.59
N LEU A 8 -44.83 -29.00 -18.44
CA LEU A 8 -43.43 -29.04 -18.05
C LEU A 8 -43.08 -27.62 -17.53
N LEU A 9 -43.02 -27.45 -16.21
CA LEU A 9 -42.60 -26.21 -15.59
C LEU A 9 -41.06 -26.14 -15.69
N PHE A 10 -40.57 -25.35 -16.64
CA PHE A 10 -39.15 -25.07 -16.79
C PHE A 10 -38.74 -24.04 -15.71
N CYS A 11 -38.18 -24.51 -14.58
CA CYS A 11 -37.51 -23.65 -13.62
C CYS A 11 -36.20 -23.18 -14.22
N VAL A 12 -36.18 -22.00 -14.79
CA VAL A 12 -34.95 -21.29 -15.15
C VAL A 12 -34.32 -20.78 -13.84
N ALA A 13 -33.39 -21.55 -13.29
CA ALA A 13 -32.55 -21.07 -12.23
C ALA A 13 -31.61 -19.99 -12.80
N ALA A 14 -31.94 -18.72 -12.57
CA ALA A 14 -31.06 -17.61 -12.86
C ALA A 14 -29.84 -17.71 -11.92
N SER A 15 -28.76 -18.26 -12.42
CA SER A 15 -27.48 -18.27 -11.73
C SER A 15 -26.97 -16.82 -11.67
N HIS A 16 -27.14 -16.15 -10.55
CA HIS A 16 -26.52 -14.87 -10.29
C HIS A 16 -25.01 -15.12 -10.13
N ILE A 17 -24.25 -14.82 -11.18
CA ILE A 17 -22.80 -14.82 -11.11
C ILE A 17 -22.42 -13.59 -10.25
N ALA A 18 -22.12 -13.80 -8.97
CA ALA A 18 -21.55 -12.79 -8.14
C ALA A 18 -20.10 -12.56 -8.58
N TYR A 19 -19.84 -11.44 -9.23
CA TYR A 19 -18.47 -11.01 -9.51
C TYR A 19 -17.85 -10.54 -8.20
N ALA A 20 -16.81 -11.25 -7.73
CA ALA A 20 -16.00 -10.80 -6.62
C ALA A 20 -15.23 -9.54 -7.04
N LYS A 21 -15.21 -8.54 -6.15
CA LYS A 21 -14.37 -7.35 -6.33
C LYS A 21 -12.91 -7.77 -6.37
N GLN A 22 -12.15 -7.20 -7.31
CA GLN A 22 -10.73 -7.50 -7.46
C GLN A 22 -9.91 -6.22 -7.41
N CYS A 23 -8.88 -6.23 -6.59
CA CYS A 23 -7.83 -5.23 -6.55
C CYS A 23 -6.47 -5.90 -6.61
N GLN A 24 -5.57 -5.35 -7.39
CA GLN A 24 -4.22 -5.88 -7.57
C GLN A 24 -3.18 -4.77 -7.42
N ILE A 25 -2.07 -5.09 -6.78
CA ILE A 25 -0.88 -4.26 -6.80
C ILE A 25 0.03 -4.80 -7.90
N GLU A 26 0.41 -3.92 -8.80
CA GLU A 26 1.22 -4.25 -9.97
C GLU A 26 2.42 -3.31 -10.08
N ARG A 27 3.40 -3.74 -10.88
CA ARG A 27 4.54 -2.90 -11.30
C ARG A 27 5.31 -2.28 -10.12
N LEU A 28 5.53 -3.04 -9.07
CA LEU A 28 6.41 -2.61 -7.98
C LEU A 28 7.84 -2.44 -8.51
N THR A 29 8.39 -1.22 -8.43
CA THR A 29 9.73 -0.92 -8.95
C THR A 29 10.83 -1.45 -8.06
N SER A 30 10.63 -1.45 -6.75
CA SER A 30 11.58 -2.03 -5.80
C SER A 30 10.87 -2.45 -4.52
N SER A 31 11.16 -3.66 -4.07
CA SER A 31 10.72 -4.17 -2.77
C SER A 31 11.66 -3.77 -1.62
N GLN A 32 12.82 -3.21 -1.93
CA GLN A 32 13.81 -2.75 -0.98
C GLN A 32 14.31 -1.36 -1.36
N LEU A 33 14.23 -0.43 -0.40
CA LEU A 33 14.75 0.91 -0.52
C LEU A 33 16.07 1.02 0.23
N ASN A 34 17.10 1.57 -0.42
CA ASN A 34 18.39 1.80 0.18
C ASN A 34 18.69 3.29 0.25
N LEU A 35 18.91 3.79 1.46
CA LEU A 35 19.36 5.16 1.71
C LEU A 35 20.87 5.16 1.88
N SER A 36 21.54 6.17 1.33
CA SER A 36 22.93 6.44 1.66
C SER A 36 23.03 7.07 3.06
N SER A 37 24.23 7.07 3.66
CA SER A 37 24.49 7.72 4.94
C SER A 37 24.56 9.25 4.84
N SER A 38 24.32 9.83 3.69
CA SER A 38 24.31 11.28 3.50
C SER A 38 23.05 11.91 4.04
N TYR A 39 23.18 13.07 4.65
CA TYR A 39 22.05 13.87 5.09
C TYR A 39 21.13 14.20 3.91
N LEU A 40 19.82 14.05 4.11
CA LEU A 40 18.76 14.22 3.10
C LEU A 40 18.84 13.24 1.94
N SER A 41 19.57 12.13 2.06
CA SER A 41 19.51 11.06 1.08
C SER A 41 18.09 10.52 0.95
N GLN A 42 17.70 10.17 -0.27
CA GLN A 42 16.34 9.75 -0.62
C GLN A 42 16.36 8.41 -1.34
N ALA A 43 15.29 7.66 -1.14
CA ALA A 43 14.97 6.50 -1.93
C ALA A 43 13.45 6.45 -2.15
N ALA A 44 13.02 5.98 -3.30
CA ALA A 44 11.61 5.88 -3.64
C ALA A 44 11.29 4.53 -4.25
N THR A 45 10.06 4.10 -4.02
CA THR A 45 9.45 3.00 -4.77
C THR A 45 8.12 3.44 -5.34
N SER A 46 7.75 2.87 -6.47
CA SER A 46 6.45 3.08 -7.07
C SER A 46 5.78 1.76 -7.38
N PHE A 47 4.46 1.76 -7.33
CA PHE A 47 3.61 0.65 -7.72
C PHE A 47 2.31 1.18 -8.30
N SER A 48 1.59 0.33 -9.01
CA SER A 48 0.27 0.64 -9.54
C SER A 48 -0.78 -0.23 -8.88
N VAL A 49 -1.97 0.32 -8.71
CA VAL A 49 -3.14 -0.41 -8.23
C VAL A 49 -4.19 -0.43 -9.33
N ALA A 50 -4.71 -1.61 -9.63
CA ALA A 50 -5.85 -1.83 -10.51
C ALA A 50 -7.00 -2.38 -9.66
N CYS A 51 -8.13 -1.67 -9.63
CA CYS A 51 -9.34 -2.07 -8.91
C CYS A 51 -10.58 -1.88 -9.79
N ASP A 52 -11.44 -2.88 -9.82
CA ASP A 52 -12.72 -2.85 -10.54
C ASP A 52 -13.82 -2.07 -9.79
N SER A 53 -13.58 -1.69 -8.55
CA SER A 53 -14.48 -0.92 -7.69
C SER A 53 -13.72 0.08 -6.84
N ASN A 54 -14.46 0.99 -6.20
CA ASN A 54 -13.88 1.89 -5.20
C ASN A 54 -13.20 1.09 -4.10
N TYR A 55 -12.04 1.58 -3.66
CA TYR A 55 -11.22 0.94 -2.65
C TYR A 55 -10.66 1.97 -1.68
N ALA A 56 -10.04 1.51 -0.61
CA ALA A 56 -9.21 2.33 0.23
C ALA A 56 -7.79 1.75 0.28
N ILE A 57 -6.80 2.62 0.32
CA ILE A 57 -5.41 2.25 0.49
C ILE A 57 -4.88 2.82 1.80
N LYS A 58 -4.14 2.01 2.52
CA LYS A 58 -3.53 2.41 3.79
C LYS A 58 -2.04 2.16 3.74
N PHE A 59 -1.27 3.20 4.00
CA PHE A 59 0.18 3.15 4.14
C PHE A 59 0.58 3.16 5.60
N ASN A 60 1.49 2.32 5.98
CA ASN A 60 2.01 2.26 7.34
C ASN A 60 3.50 1.89 7.35
N SER A 61 4.19 2.14 8.43
CA SER A 61 5.52 1.61 8.68
C SER A 61 5.65 1.11 10.10
N ARG A 62 6.58 0.20 10.30
CA ARG A 62 6.82 -0.40 11.62
C ARG A 62 7.20 0.63 12.68
N ASN A 63 8.01 1.62 12.29
CA ASN A 63 8.53 2.63 13.19
C ASN A 63 7.85 3.99 13.03
N LEU A 64 6.69 4.04 12.37
CA LEU A 64 5.91 5.25 12.17
C LEU A 64 5.55 5.92 13.50
N THR A 65 5.74 7.24 13.57
CA THR A 65 5.48 8.03 14.78
C THR A 65 4.24 8.91 14.68
N ASN A 66 3.86 9.31 13.47
CA ASN A 66 2.69 10.18 13.27
C ASN A 66 2.08 10.02 11.87
N ALA A 67 0.90 10.59 11.70
CA ALA A 67 0.15 10.52 10.44
C ALA A 67 0.77 11.33 9.28
N THR A 68 1.75 12.16 9.53
CA THR A 68 2.45 12.95 8.50
C THR A 68 3.64 12.23 7.88
N GLY A 69 3.94 11.01 8.34
CA GLY A 69 4.98 10.16 7.76
C GLY A 69 6.35 10.27 8.42
N SER A 70 6.44 10.82 9.61
CA SER A 70 7.68 10.75 10.40
C SER A 70 7.90 9.35 10.93
N SER A 71 9.09 8.83 10.77
CA SER A 71 9.48 7.48 11.17
C SER A 71 10.96 7.43 11.57
N TYR A 72 11.42 6.22 11.86
CA TYR A 72 12.81 5.95 12.19
C TYR A 72 13.31 4.70 11.49
N LEU A 73 14.57 4.73 11.07
CA LEU A 73 15.36 3.53 10.85
C LEU A 73 15.97 3.12 12.17
N VAL A 74 15.91 1.84 12.51
CA VAL A 74 16.36 1.31 13.79
C VAL A 74 17.36 0.18 13.55
N ASN A 75 18.48 0.20 14.28
CA ASN A 75 19.48 -0.86 14.25
C ASN A 75 19.21 -1.93 15.33
N GLU A 76 20.05 -2.98 15.37
CA GLU A 76 19.94 -4.10 16.30
C GLU A 76 20.02 -3.68 17.79
N LYS A 77 20.67 -2.56 18.07
CA LYS A 77 20.86 -2.01 19.42
C LYS A 77 19.85 -0.94 19.78
N ASN A 78 18.76 -0.78 18.97
CA ASN A 78 17.72 0.22 19.14
C ASN A 78 18.16 1.69 18.97
N TYR A 79 19.30 1.95 18.35
CA TYR A 79 19.63 3.30 17.90
C TYR A 79 18.76 3.68 16.70
N LYS A 80 18.36 4.95 16.65
CA LYS A 80 17.36 5.46 15.71
C LYS A 80 17.95 6.57 14.85
N LEU A 81 17.61 6.54 13.57
CA LEU A 81 17.84 7.64 12.62
C LEU A 81 16.51 8.11 12.09
N ARG A 82 16.21 9.41 12.20
CA ARG A 82 14.94 9.98 11.78
C ARG A 82 14.80 9.97 10.26
N THR A 83 13.60 9.61 9.81
CA THR A 83 13.21 9.67 8.41
C THR A 83 11.88 10.40 8.24
N GLN A 84 11.67 10.94 7.06
CA GLN A 84 10.40 11.48 6.60
C GLN A 84 9.95 10.70 5.38
N MET A 85 8.70 10.27 5.38
CA MET A 85 8.10 9.52 4.29
C MET A 85 6.97 10.34 3.67
N ASN A 86 6.88 10.33 2.35
CA ASN A 86 5.85 11.04 1.59
C ASN A 86 5.19 10.08 0.60
N ILE A 87 3.88 10.28 0.40
CA ILE A 87 3.05 9.52 -0.54
C ILE A 87 2.63 10.45 -1.66
N SER A 88 2.76 10.00 -2.90
CA SER A 88 2.21 10.65 -4.09
C SER A 88 1.26 9.70 -4.81
N GLY A 89 0.28 10.26 -5.51
CA GLY A 89 -0.72 9.49 -6.28
C GLY A 89 -2.01 9.18 -5.52
N ALA A 90 -2.05 9.39 -4.22
CA ALA A 90 -3.25 9.29 -3.40
C ALA A 90 -3.98 10.63 -3.30
N SER A 91 -5.27 10.61 -2.98
CA SER A 91 -6.08 11.81 -2.76
C SER A 91 -5.65 12.61 -1.51
N ALA A 92 -4.89 11.98 -0.61
CA ALA A 92 -4.29 12.61 0.56
C ALA A 92 -2.97 11.93 0.91
N SER A 93 -2.04 12.68 1.51
CA SER A 93 -0.81 12.14 2.06
C SER A 93 -0.97 11.93 3.57
N ARG A 94 -1.55 10.78 3.93
CA ARG A 94 -1.81 10.44 5.33
C ARG A 94 -1.37 9.02 5.61
N TRP A 95 -0.62 8.85 6.67
CA TRP A 95 -0.12 7.56 7.13
C TRP A 95 -1.04 6.95 8.19
N ASN A 96 -1.06 5.63 8.24
CA ASN A 96 -1.85 4.82 9.17
C ASN A 96 -3.35 5.12 9.17
N SER A 97 -3.88 5.62 8.07
CA SER A 97 -5.31 5.86 7.87
C SER A 97 -5.72 5.41 6.49
N PRO A 98 -6.91 4.82 6.33
CA PRO A 98 -7.44 4.51 5.02
C PRO A 98 -7.65 5.77 4.19
N ILE A 99 -7.22 5.73 2.94
CA ILE A 99 -7.41 6.81 1.96
C ILE A 99 -8.32 6.26 0.87
N ALA A 100 -9.53 6.84 0.73
CA ALA A 100 -10.49 6.41 -0.27
C ALA A 100 -9.98 6.75 -1.69
N GLN A 101 -10.11 5.80 -2.59
CA GLN A 101 -9.71 5.90 -3.99
C GLN A 101 -10.84 5.41 -4.88
N PRO A 102 -11.06 6.03 -6.05
CA PRO A 102 -12.05 5.54 -7.03
C PRO A 102 -11.55 4.27 -7.71
N ALA A 103 -12.49 3.53 -8.28
CA ALA A 103 -12.17 2.43 -9.20
C ALA A 103 -11.29 2.95 -10.34
N THR A 104 -10.29 2.16 -10.72
CA THR A 104 -9.35 2.53 -11.77
C THR A 104 -8.71 1.31 -12.40
N GLU A 105 -8.42 1.38 -13.69
CA GLU A 105 -7.61 0.36 -14.36
C GLU A 105 -6.14 0.42 -13.93
N GLN A 106 -5.67 1.63 -13.59
CA GLN A 106 -4.29 1.84 -13.16
C GLN A 106 -4.15 3.16 -12.41
N ASN A 107 -3.83 3.09 -11.13
CA ASN A 107 -3.43 4.25 -10.33
C ASN A 107 -2.01 4.04 -9.79
N LYS A 108 -1.11 4.96 -10.13
CA LYS A 108 0.30 4.90 -9.71
C LYS A 108 0.49 5.63 -8.40
N PHE A 109 1.10 4.95 -7.45
CA PHE A 109 1.54 5.50 -6.17
C PHE A 109 3.07 5.53 -6.10
N VAL A 110 3.59 6.53 -5.43
CA VAL A 110 5.01 6.65 -5.12
C VAL A 110 5.18 6.88 -3.63
N VAL A 111 6.06 6.11 -3.01
CA VAL A 111 6.49 6.32 -1.63
C VAL A 111 7.94 6.75 -1.65
N LEU A 112 8.20 7.95 -1.13
CA LEU A 112 9.53 8.54 -0.99
C LEU A 112 9.92 8.49 0.48
N VAL A 113 11.14 8.01 0.76
CA VAL A 113 11.73 8.03 2.10
C VAL A 113 12.98 8.91 2.07
N GLN A 114 13.10 9.81 3.01
CA GLN A 114 14.23 10.73 3.14
C GLN A 114 14.85 10.64 4.54
N LEU A 115 16.18 10.59 4.59
CA LEU A 115 16.92 10.65 5.85
C LEU A 115 16.94 12.09 6.38
N MET A 116 16.41 12.32 7.57
CA MET A 116 16.27 13.63 8.19
C MET A 116 17.33 13.92 9.24
N GLU A 117 18.33 13.09 9.34
CA GLU A 117 19.38 13.16 10.33
C GLU A 117 20.73 12.88 9.68
N ARG A 118 21.76 13.61 10.10
CA ARG A 118 23.12 13.39 9.61
C ARG A 118 23.81 12.36 10.49
N PRO A 119 24.15 11.17 9.98
CA PRO A 119 25.04 10.27 10.69
C PRO A 119 26.40 10.94 10.94
N THR A 120 26.94 10.77 12.12
CA THR A 120 28.23 11.29 12.55
C THR A 120 29.15 10.15 12.98
N ALA A 121 30.40 10.49 13.34
CA ALA A 121 31.32 9.50 13.90
C ALA A 121 30.82 8.89 15.22
N LEU A 122 29.87 9.53 15.92
CA LEU A 122 29.22 9.03 17.13
C LEU A 122 28.00 8.18 16.85
N THR A 123 27.51 8.14 15.62
CA THR A 123 26.39 7.28 15.22
C THR A 123 26.86 5.83 15.23
N PRO A 124 26.25 4.95 16.02
CA PRO A 124 26.67 3.56 16.08
C PRO A 124 26.61 2.90 14.71
N ALA A 125 27.64 2.13 14.38
CA ALA A 125 27.65 1.33 13.17
C ALA A 125 26.56 0.25 13.24
N GLY A 126 26.05 -0.16 12.10
CA GLY A 126 25.05 -1.22 11.99
C GLY A 126 24.14 -1.02 10.80
N VAL A 127 23.20 -1.94 10.63
CA VAL A 127 22.16 -1.88 9.61
C VAL A 127 20.89 -1.31 10.24
N TYR A 128 20.48 -0.15 9.75
CA TYR A 128 19.29 0.55 10.21
C TYR A 128 18.12 0.23 9.26
N LYS A 129 16.99 -0.20 9.82
CA LYS A 129 15.84 -0.70 9.05
C LYS A 129 14.52 -0.10 9.51
N ASP A 130 13.61 0.01 8.59
CA ASP A 130 12.16 0.12 8.79
C ASP A 130 11.45 -0.81 7.82
N SER A 131 10.18 -1.10 8.06
CA SER A 131 9.34 -1.89 7.16
C SER A 131 8.11 -1.10 6.77
N LEU A 132 7.88 -0.98 5.47
CA LEU A 132 6.70 -0.32 4.91
C LEU A 132 5.61 -1.36 4.65
N TYR A 133 4.37 -1.01 4.95
CA TYR A 133 3.18 -1.84 4.73
C TYR A 133 2.15 -1.08 3.92
N ILE A 134 1.63 -1.74 2.89
CA ILE A 134 0.57 -1.22 2.04
C ILE A 134 -0.58 -2.20 2.10
N ASN A 135 -1.75 -1.72 2.52
CA ASN A 135 -2.97 -2.53 2.61
C ASN A 135 -4.04 -1.97 1.69
N LEU A 136 -4.65 -2.83 0.89
CA LEU A 136 -5.84 -2.52 0.11
C LEU A 136 -7.07 -3.07 0.82
N MET A 137 -8.13 -2.26 0.85
CA MET A 137 -9.44 -2.61 1.39
C MET A 137 -10.49 -2.37 0.31
N PHE A 138 -11.23 -3.42 -0.05
CA PHE A 138 -12.22 -3.42 -1.14
C PHE A 138 -13.35 -4.41 -0.94
#